data_167dfc796e174ec03b145fe1b4185f0c
#
_entry.id   167dfc796e174ec03b145fe1b4185f0c
#
_cell.length_a   1.000
_cell.length_b   1.000
_cell.length_c   1.000
_cell.angle_alpha   90.00
_cell.angle_beta   90.00
_cell.angle_gamma   90.00
#
_symmetry.space_group_name_H-M   'P 1'
#
loop_
_entity.id
_entity.type
_entity.pdbx_description
1 polymer ?
#
loop_
_entity_poly.entity_id
_entity_poly.type
_entity_poly.pdbx_seq_one_letter_code
_entity_poly.pdbx_strand_id
1 'polypeptide(L)'
;MVIALEPSKQEFSDKFEFLILIALATFALLVLISTNDLISFYLSIEMQSLCLYVLAAFKHTSQLSIEAGLKYFVLGALSSSLLLFGMSLIYGFTGSTNFIEISKNILLNNVNLDTTSSTFILGFILILCGFLFKLTAVPFHI
;
A
#
# COMPACT_ATOMS: atom_id res chain seq x y z
N MET A 1 0.63 46.26 7.76
CA MET A 1 0.22 45.86 6.39
C MET A 1 0.96 44.66 5.84
N VAL A 2 2.11 44.29 6.37
CA VAL A 2 2.87 43.08 5.92
C VAL A 2 2.34 41.77 6.52
N ILE A 3 1.74 41.81 7.70
CA ILE A 3 1.25 40.62 8.44
C ILE A 3 -0.06 40.06 7.82
N ALA A 4 -0.79 40.79 7.04
CA ALA A 4 -2.05 40.36 6.43
C ALA A 4 -1.89 39.58 5.10
N LEU A 5 -0.69 39.54 4.54
CA LEU A 5 -0.40 38.82 3.27
C LEU A 5 0.15 37.40 3.46
N GLU A 6 0.63 37.05 4.65
CA GLU A 6 1.15 35.71 4.93
C GLU A 6 0.08 34.61 4.97
N PRO A 7 -1.12 34.81 5.60
CA PRO A 7 -2.13 33.76 5.61
C PRO A 7 -2.64 33.39 4.22
N SER A 8 -2.72 34.33 3.30
CA SER A 8 -3.19 34.07 1.93
C SER A 8 -2.20 33.25 1.09
N LYS A 9 -0.90 33.43 1.31
CA LYS A 9 0.14 32.62 0.66
C LYS A 9 0.18 31.20 1.22
N GLN A 10 0.01 31.06 2.53
CA GLN A 10 -0.01 29.77 3.21
C GLN A 10 -1.24 28.95 2.81
N GLU A 11 -2.43 29.56 2.78
CA GLU A 11 -3.64 28.91 2.28
C GLU A 11 -3.54 28.47 0.81
N PHE A 12 -2.85 29.24 -0.03
CA PHE A 12 -2.64 28.90 -1.44
C PHE A 12 -1.66 27.74 -1.59
N SER A 13 -0.58 27.73 -0.82
CA SER A 13 0.41 26.66 -0.75
C SER A 13 -0.26 25.35 -0.29
N ASP A 14 -1.03 25.39 0.80
CA ASP A 14 -1.73 24.23 1.34
C ASP A 14 -2.72 23.61 0.34
N LYS A 15 -3.43 24.44 -0.41
CA LYS A 15 -4.34 23.98 -1.48
C LYS A 15 -3.59 23.33 -2.64
N PHE A 16 -2.44 23.86 -2.99
CA PHE A 16 -1.60 23.33 -4.07
C PHE A 16 -0.99 21.98 -3.69
N GLU A 17 -0.47 21.86 -2.46
CA GLU A 17 0.07 20.61 -1.94
C GLU A 17 -1.00 19.51 -1.85
N PHE A 18 -2.19 19.86 -1.41
CA PHE A 18 -3.34 18.96 -1.38
C PHE A 18 -3.69 18.41 -2.76
N LEU A 19 -3.69 19.28 -3.78
CA LEU A 19 -3.99 18.88 -5.15
C LEU A 19 -2.93 17.93 -5.71
N ILE A 20 -1.65 18.18 -5.41
CA ILE A 20 -0.53 17.31 -5.81
C ILE A 20 -0.67 15.92 -5.18
N LEU A 21 -1.00 15.85 -3.89
CA LEU A 21 -1.18 14.56 -3.20
C LEU A 21 -2.31 13.74 -3.81
N ILE A 22 -3.43 14.38 -4.16
CA ILE A 22 -4.53 13.69 -4.85
C ILE A 22 -4.09 13.22 -6.24
N ALA A 23 -3.38 14.05 -6.99
CA ALA A 23 -2.89 13.67 -8.31
C ALA A 23 -1.90 12.50 -8.24
N LEU A 24 -1.00 12.48 -7.24
CA LEU A 24 -0.09 11.37 -7.00
C LEU A 24 -0.83 10.09 -6.61
N ALA A 25 -1.85 10.20 -5.75
CA ALA A 25 -2.65 9.04 -5.35
C ALA A 25 -3.41 8.45 -6.56
N THR A 26 -4.00 9.29 -7.41
CA THR A 26 -4.68 8.83 -8.63
C THR A 26 -3.70 8.23 -9.64
N PHE A 27 -2.52 8.82 -9.81
CA PHE A 27 -1.47 8.25 -10.63
C PHE A 27 -1.04 6.87 -10.15
N ALA A 28 -0.86 6.68 -8.83
CA ALA A 28 -0.53 5.39 -8.24
C ALA A 28 -1.60 4.32 -8.53
N LEU A 29 -2.90 4.68 -8.51
CA LEU A 29 -3.99 3.80 -8.89
C LEU A 29 -3.94 3.41 -10.37
N LEU A 30 -3.64 4.33 -11.26
CA LEU A 30 -3.50 4.06 -12.70
C LEU A 30 -2.34 3.10 -12.97
N VAL A 31 -1.20 3.31 -12.29
CA VAL A 31 -0.05 2.39 -12.37
C VAL A 31 -0.44 1.01 -11.83
N LEU A 32 -1.19 0.95 -10.72
CA LEU A 32 -1.65 -0.32 -10.12
C LEU A 32 -2.43 -1.18 -11.13
N ILE A 33 -3.32 -0.58 -11.90
CA ILE A 33 -4.14 -1.29 -12.90
C ILE A 33 -3.28 -1.82 -14.06
N SER A 34 -2.18 -1.13 -14.40
CA SER A 34 -1.29 -1.50 -15.50
C SER A 34 -0.18 -2.47 -15.13
N THR A 35 -0.01 -2.81 -13.83
CA THR A 35 1.08 -3.67 -13.37
C THR A 35 0.88 -5.13 -13.76
N ASN A 36 1.98 -5.78 -14.15
CA ASN A 36 2.03 -7.22 -14.40
C ASN A 36 3.07 -7.95 -13.50
N ASP A 37 3.67 -7.23 -12.56
CA ASP A 37 4.70 -7.71 -11.66
C ASP A 37 4.33 -7.48 -10.20
N LEU A 38 4.69 -8.43 -9.30
CA LEU A 38 4.46 -8.30 -7.85
C LEU A 38 5.13 -7.06 -7.26
N ILE A 39 6.34 -6.72 -7.69
CA ILE A 39 7.07 -5.56 -7.15
C ILE A 39 6.38 -4.26 -7.55
N SER A 40 6.05 -4.09 -8.84
CA SER A 40 5.35 -2.90 -9.33
C SER A 40 3.97 -2.75 -8.69
N PHE A 41 3.28 -3.86 -8.47
CA PHE A 41 2.01 -3.91 -7.77
C PHE A 41 2.14 -3.42 -6.32
N TYR A 42 3.13 -3.94 -5.56
CA TYR A 42 3.41 -3.51 -4.19
C TYR A 42 3.75 -2.02 -4.11
N LEU A 43 4.66 -1.54 -4.98
CA LEU A 43 5.09 -0.14 -4.99
C LEU A 43 3.92 0.82 -5.28
N SER A 44 3.03 0.44 -6.18
CA SER A 44 1.84 1.25 -6.51
C SER A 44 0.89 1.38 -5.31
N ILE A 45 0.63 0.28 -4.61
CA ILE A 45 -0.20 0.27 -3.39
C ILE A 45 0.46 1.11 -2.30
N GLU A 46 1.78 1.01 -2.14
CA GLU A 46 2.52 1.75 -1.12
C GLU A 46 2.53 3.25 -1.40
N MET A 47 2.77 3.64 -2.65
CA MET A 47 2.72 5.04 -3.08
C MET A 47 1.34 5.66 -2.83
N GLN A 48 0.26 4.94 -3.15
CA GLN A 48 -1.09 5.38 -2.87
C GLN A 48 -1.34 5.56 -1.37
N SER A 49 -0.94 4.58 -0.56
CA SER A 49 -1.17 4.61 0.89
C SER A 49 -0.39 5.74 1.57
N LEU A 50 0.86 6.00 1.17
CA LEU A 50 1.64 7.13 1.68
C LEU A 50 0.96 8.48 1.40
N CYS A 51 0.44 8.68 0.19
CA CYS A 51 -0.32 9.89 -0.13
C CYS A 51 -1.55 10.05 0.79
N LEU A 52 -2.28 8.96 1.03
CA LEU A 52 -3.46 8.98 1.90
C LEU A 52 -3.12 9.24 3.38
N TYR A 53 -1.98 8.74 3.88
CA TYR A 53 -1.53 9.03 5.26
C TYR A 53 -1.24 10.52 5.44
N VAL A 54 -0.56 11.14 4.47
CA VAL A 54 -0.28 12.58 4.49
C VAL A 54 -1.58 13.38 4.38
N LEU A 55 -2.52 12.97 3.52
CA LEU A 55 -3.83 13.62 3.40
C LEU A 55 -4.65 13.53 4.70
N ALA A 56 -4.60 12.41 5.42
CA ALA A 56 -5.27 12.24 6.70
C ALA A 56 -4.71 13.17 7.78
N ALA A 57 -3.38 13.39 7.78
CA ALA A 57 -2.68 14.29 8.71
C ALA A 57 -2.50 15.72 8.16
N PHE A 58 -3.20 16.09 7.09
CA PHE A 58 -2.95 17.35 6.36
C PHE A 58 -3.14 18.60 7.23
N LYS A 59 -4.13 18.60 8.12
CA LYS A 59 -4.36 19.69 9.08
C LYS A 59 -3.45 19.55 10.30
N HIS A 60 -2.20 19.94 10.19
CA HIS A 60 -1.21 19.88 11.26
C HIS A 60 -1.51 20.75 12.49
N THR A 61 -2.48 21.67 12.40
CA THR A 61 -2.96 22.47 13.54
C THR A 61 -4.01 21.77 14.40
N SER A 62 -4.56 20.64 13.91
CA SER A 62 -5.59 19.88 14.60
C SER A 62 -5.01 18.61 15.21
N GLN A 63 -5.06 18.48 16.53
CA GLN A 63 -4.60 17.27 17.24
C GLN A 63 -5.31 16.01 16.75
N LEU A 64 -6.62 16.10 16.46
CA LEU A 64 -7.40 14.98 15.93
C LEU A 64 -6.92 14.52 14.56
N SER A 65 -6.52 15.44 13.68
CA SER A 65 -5.97 15.11 12.37
C SER A 65 -4.62 14.41 12.47
N ILE A 66 -3.74 14.88 13.35
CA ILE A 66 -2.44 14.28 13.58
C ILE A 66 -2.59 12.87 14.17
N GLU A 67 -3.46 12.70 15.16
CA GLU A 67 -3.75 11.39 15.76
C GLU A 67 -4.31 10.40 14.75
N ALA A 68 -5.26 10.84 13.91
CA ALA A 68 -5.82 10.01 12.85
C ALA A 68 -4.76 9.58 11.83
N GLY A 69 -3.90 10.52 11.40
CA GLY A 69 -2.81 10.22 10.47
C GLY A 69 -1.79 9.23 11.05
N LEU A 70 -1.41 9.40 12.32
CA LEU A 70 -0.49 8.47 13.00
C LEU A 70 -1.08 7.06 13.14
N LYS A 71 -2.32 6.94 13.57
CA LYS A 71 -3.01 5.64 13.67
C LYS A 71 -3.08 4.95 12.30
N TYR A 72 -3.46 5.71 11.27
CA TYR A 72 -3.55 5.19 9.92
C TYR A 72 -2.19 4.75 9.36
N PHE A 73 -1.14 5.53 9.63
CA PHE A 73 0.23 5.19 9.23
C PHE A 73 0.73 3.90 9.92
N VAL A 74 0.59 3.77 11.23
CA VAL A 74 1.07 2.59 11.98
C VAL A 74 0.39 1.32 11.50
N LEU A 75 -0.92 1.34 11.33
CA LEU A 75 -1.68 0.18 10.84
C LEU A 75 -1.36 -0.11 9.37
N GLY A 76 -1.22 0.93 8.56
CA GLY A 76 -0.83 0.80 7.19
C GLY A 76 0.57 0.20 7.03
N ALA A 77 1.53 0.61 7.84
CA ALA A 77 2.88 0.04 7.85
C ALA A 77 2.88 -1.44 8.24
N LEU A 78 2.04 -1.84 9.21
CA LEU A 78 1.86 -3.25 9.55
C LEU A 78 1.31 -4.05 8.36
N SER A 79 0.28 -3.54 7.69
CA SER A 79 -0.31 -4.22 6.54
C SER A 79 0.67 -4.34 5.37
N SER A 80 1.48 -3.31 5.12
CA SER A 80 2.52 -3.31 4.10
C SER A 80 3.60 -4.34 4.36
N SER A 81 4.02 -4.50 5.62
CA SER A 81 5.01 -5.51 6.00
C SER A 81 4.49 -6.93 5.78
N LEU A 82 3.22 -7.19 6.10
CA LEU A 82 2.57 -8.49 5.83
C LEU A 82 2.47 -8.79 4.32
N LEU A 83 2.09 -7.78 3.52
CA LEU A 83 2.06 -7.90 2.06
C LEU A 83 3.43 -8.23 1.49
N LEU A 84 4.45 -7.46 1.87
CA LEU A 84 5.81 -7.66 1.36
C LEU A 84 6.37 -9.02 1.76
N PHE A 85 6.13 -9.44 3.00
CA PHE A 85 6.57 -10.76 3.46
C PHE A 85 5.86 -11.88 2.70
N GLY A 86 4.54 -11.77 2.49
CA GLY A 86 3.79 -12.73 1.69
C GLY A 86 4.31 -12.81 0.23
N MET A 87 4.58 -11.67 -0.40
CA MET A 87 5.14 -11.61 -1.75
C MET A 87 6.55 -12.20 -1.82
N SER A 88 7.39 -11.97 -0.79
CA SER A 88 8.72 -12.57 -0.72
C SER A 88 8.70 -14.10 -0.64
N LEU A 89 7.72 -14.67 0.07
CA LEU A 89 7.53 -16.12 0.12
C LEU A 89 7.08 -16.68 -1.23
N ILE A 90 6.18 -16.00 -1.93
CA ILE A 90 5.77 -16.40 -3.29
C ILE A 90 6.96 -16.34 -4.25
N TYR A 91 7.75 -15.27 -4.20
CA TYR A 91 8.96 -15.14 -5.00
C TYR A 91 9.99 -16.23 -4.67
N GLY A 92 10.21 -16.51 -3.39
CA GLY A 92 11.11 -17.58 -2.95
C GLY A 92 10.72 -18.97 -3.46
N PHE A 93 9.41 -19.20 -3.63
CA PHE A 93 8.87 -20.45 -4.16
C PHE A 93 8.91 -20.51 -5.69
N THR A 94 8.52 -19.42 -6.37
CA THR A 94 8.34 -19.41 -7.83
C THR A 94 9.58 -18.97 -8.60
N GLY A 95 10.48 -18.21 -7.95
CA GLY A 95 11.68 -17.63 -8.58
C GLY A 95 11.39 -16.48 -9.55
N SER A 96 10.12 -16.02 -9.64
CA SER A 96 9.71 -14.95 -10.56
C SER A 96 8.79 -13.95 -9.87
N THR A 97 8.82 -12.69 -10.31
CA THR A 97 7.90 -11.63 -9.89
C THR A 97 6.76 -11.42 -10.89
N ASN A 98 6.89 -11.91 -12.12
CA ASN A 98 5.91 -11.75 -13.17
C ASN A 98 4.71 -12.69 -12.94
N PHE A 99 3.48 -12.16 -12.98
CA PHE A 99 2.27 -12.94 -12.73
C PHE A 99 2.08 -14.12 -13.70
N ILE A 100 2.46 -13.96 -14.97
CA ILE A 100 2.34 -15.00 -15.99
C ILE A 100 3.31 -16.16 -15.68
N GLU A 101 4.55 -15.83 -15.32
CA GLU A 101 5.56 -16.84 -14.97
C GLU A 101 5.23 -17.54 -13.65
N ILE A 102 4.73 -16.78 -12.64
CA ILE A 102 4.26 -17.36 -11.39
C ILE A 102 3.16 -18.38 -11.66
N SER A 103 2.18 -18.07 -12.50
CA SER A 103 1.10 -18.99 -12.83
C SER A 103 1.61 -20.26 -13.52
N LYS A 104 2.56 -20.14 -14.45
CA LYS A 104 3.18 -21.30 -15.12
C LYS A 104 3.97 -22.17 -14.14
N ASN A 105 4.75 -21.54 -13.26
CA ASN A 105 5.57 -22.26 -12.28
C ASN A 105 4.72 -23.01 -11.26
N ILE A 106 3.59 -22.47 -10.85
CA ILE A 106 2.63 -23.15 -9.98
C ILE A 106 2.04 -24.38 -10.66
N LEU A 107 1.67 -24.26 -11.94
CA LEU A 107 1.13 -25.39 -12.70
C LEU A 107 2.16 -26.50 -12.92
N LEU A 108 3.44 -26.15 -13.14
CA LEU A 108 4.52 -27.12 -13.35
C LEU A 108 4.96 -27.81 -12.06
N ASN A 109 4.93 -27.11 -10.91
CA ASN A 109 5.36 -27.62 -9.61
C ASN A 109 4.29 -28.44 -8.87
N ASN A 110 3.10 -28.59 -9.42
CA ASN A 110 2.03 -29.43 -8.84
C ASN A 110 2.38 -30.93 -8.68
N VAL A 111 3.59 -31.33 -9.05
CA VAL A 111 4.03 -32.72 -9.02
C VAL A 111 4.63 -33.15 -7.66
N ASN A 112 5.01 -32.21 -6.77
CA ASN A 112 5.63 -32.53 -5.47
C ASN A 112 4.92 -31.81 -4.32
N LEU A 113 3.87 -32.42 -3.80
CA LEU A 113 2.83 -31.82 -2.96
C LEU A 113 3.16 -31.58 -1.47
N ASP A 114 4.32 -32.01 -0.91
CA ASP A 114 4.33 -32.19 0.55
C ASP A 114 4.95 -31.07 1.41
N THR A 115 5.88 -30.27 0.91
CA THR A 115 6.47 -29.16 1.73
C THR A 115 6.46 -27.80 1.06
N THR A 116 6.57 -27.76 -0.24
CA THR A 116 6.60 -26.52 -1.05
C THR A 116 5.23 -25.86 -1.15
N SER A 117 4.17 -26.66 -1.11
CA SER A 117 2.78 -26.16 -1.11
C SER A 117 2.43 -25.36 0.15
N SER A 118 2.94 -25.72 1.31
CA SER A 118 2.66 -25.02 2.57
C SER A 118 3.24 -23.61 2.61
N THR A 119 4.45 -23.40 2.11
CA THR A 119 5.08 -22.07 2.02
C THR A 119 4.35 -21.16 1.06
N PHE A 120 3.92 -21.68 -0.08
CA PHE A 120 3.12 -20.93 -1.05
C PHE A 120 1.76 -20.51 -0.46
N ILE A 121 1.05 -21.43 0.20
CA ILE A 121 -0.23 -21.17 0.86
C ILE A 121 -0.05 -20.11 1.95
N LEU A 122 0.99 -20.22 2.77
CA LEU A 122 1.31 -19.21 3.80
C LEU A 122 1.54 -17.83 3.19
N GLY A 123 2.33 -17.75 2.12
CA GLY A 123 2.56 -16.48 1.40
C GLY A 123 1.26 -15.87 0.89
N PHE A 124 0.39 -16.69 0.32
CA PHE A 124 -0.92 -16.24 -0.18
C PHE A 124 -1.84 -15.75 0.94
N ILE A 125 -1.90 -16.45 2.07
CA ILE A 125 -2.67 -16.05 3.25
C ILE A 125 -2.17 -14.70 3.78
N LEU A 126 -0.85 -14.50 3.86
CA LEU A 126 -0.27 -13.23 4.32
C LEU A 126 -0.61 -12.06 3.39
N ILE A 127 -0.60 -12.27 2.09
CA ILE A 127 -1.04 -11.26 1.12
C ILE A 127 -2.51 -10.93 1.31
N LEU A 128 -3.37 -11.94 1.46
CA LEU A 128 -4.79 -11.73 1.74
C LEU A 128 -5.01 -10.95 3.04
N CYS A 129 -4.31 -11.31 4.12
CA CYS A 129 -4.38 -10.57 5.38
C CYS A 129 -3.98 -9.11 5.20
N GLY A 130 -2.88 -8.82 4.48
CA GLY A 130 -2.45 -7.45 4.21
C GLY A 130 -3.48 -6.65 3.41
N PHE A 131 -4.13 -7.27 2.42
CA PHE A 131 -5.23 -6.63 1.68
C PHE A 131 -6.46 -6.39 2.55
N LEU A 132 -6.88 -7.36 3.36
CA LEU A 132 -8.00 -7.20 4.27
C LEU A 132 -7.76 -6.05 5.25
N PHE A 133 -6.51 -5.87 5.72
CA PHE A 133 -6.11 -4.72 6.51
C PHE A 133 -6.31 -3.40 5.77
N LYS A 134 -5.87 -3.32 4.52
CA LYS A 134 -6.01 -2.11 3.69
C LYS A 134 -7.47 -1.80 3.33
N LEU A 135 -8.32 -2.84 3.23
CA LEU A 135 -9.76 -2.71 3.02
C LEU A 135 -10.53 -2.44 4.31
N THR A 136 -9.84 -2.31 5.45
CA THR A 136 -10.45 -2.11 6.77
C THR A 136 -11.50 -3.17 7.14
N ALA A 137 -11.29 -4.42 6.68
CA ALA A 137 -12.18 -5.52 7.00
C ALA A 137 -12.06 -5.95 8.46
N VAL A 138 -13.15 -6.39 9.05
CA VAL A 138 -13.16 -7.01 10.38
C VAL A 138 -12.35 -8.32 10.35
N PRO A 139 -11.43 -8.57 11.32
CA PRO A 139 -11.21 -7.92 12.62
C PRO A 139 -10.24 -6.73 12.63
N PHE A 140 -9.76 -6.27 11.50
CA PHE A 140 -8.76 -5.22 11.36
C PHE A 140 -9.37 -3.80 11.35
N HIS A 141 -10.64 -3.70 11.65
CA HIS A 141 -11.39 -2.45 11.75
C HIS A 141 -11.08 -1.76 13.09
N ILE A 142 -10.83 -0.45 13.01
CA ILE A 142 -10.60 0.41 14.19
C ILE A 142 -11.69 1.43 14.31
#